data_a0850f49f6d800938eebe9e0cae15516
#
_entry.id   a0850f49f6d800938eebe9e0cae15516
#
_cell.length_a   1.000
_cell.length_b   1.000
_cell.length_c   1.000
_cell.angle_alpha   90.00
_cell.angle_beta   90.00
_cell.angle_gamma   90.00
#
_symmetry.space_group_name_H-M   'P 1'
#
loop_
_entity.id
_entity.type
_entity.pdbx_description
1 polymer ?
#
loop_
_entity_poly.entity_id
_entity_poly.type
_entity_poly.pdbx_seq_one_letter_code
_entity_poly.pdbx_strand_id
1 'polypeptide(L)'
;MKQLRIFIPLMLMLIAPYLGLAQEEKSYQAFWVHEDIVKPGMRDTYEKVTKDLVAACKEHNVQETQWITLRTNDNTYMYVTTINSMADLDKNGFETLSEKMGEDKMNALFERYDETYNKHGDYVIYLNKKLSYMPGGVSQTVEGENYRIMYYNYVTPENDKGFAETMKKIKAAFEKNNSKMHYRVYKSGFGVMGTFYMVAVASEGEAQGAQRGDENWELMKDDFGPLLSELNKHTSKMDEKRGWMRPDLAYKPAE
;
A
#
# COMPACT_ATOMS: atom_id res chain seq x y z
N MET A 1 -84.00 3.77 -11.85
CA MET A 1 -82.95 2.79 -11.99
C MET A 1 -81.61 3.52 -12.21
N LYS A 2 -80.77 3.69 -11.16
CA LYS A 2 -79.50 4.42 -11.22
C LYS A 2 -78.41 3.38 -11.39
N GLN A 3 -77.69 3.45 -12.50
CA GLN A 3 -76.49 2.60 -12.72
C GLN A 3 -75.31 3.16 -11.96
N LEU A 4 -74.77 2.38 -11.05
CA LEU A 4 -73.55 2.63 -10.26
C LEU A 4 -72.35 2.26 -11.11
N ARG A 5 -71.61 3.25 -11.61
CA ARG A 5 -70.36 3.00 -12.31
C ARG A 5 -69.23 2.90 -11.27
N ILE A 6 -68.70 1.68 -11.09
CA ILE A 6 -67.55 1.42 -10.28
C ILE A 6 -66.30 1.83 -11.08
N PHE A 7 -65.61 2.86 -10.63
CA PHE A 7 -64.29 3.24 -11.12
C PHE A 7 -63.23 2.42 -10.36
N ILE A 8 -62.55 1.52 -11.05
CA ILE A 8 -61.38 0.80 -10.51
C ILE A 8 -60.17 1.67 -10.88
N PRO A 9 -59.42 2.24 -9.92
CA PRO A 9 -58.12 2.86 -10.23
C PRO A 9 -57.10 1.78 -10.51
N LEU A 10 -56.63 1.73 -11.75
CA LEU A 10 -55.51 0.93 -12.19
C LEU A 10 -54.20 1.48 -11.53
N MET A 11 -53.79 0.87 -10.43
CA MET A 11 -52.56 1.21 -9.75
C MET A 11 -51.38 0.61 -10.55
N LEU A 12 -50.83 1.41 -11.48
CA LEU A 12 -49.59 1.06 -12.17
C LEU A 12 -48.45 1.11 -11.15
N MET A 13 -48.04 -0.04 -10.65
CA MET A 13 -46.78 -0.24 -9.92
C MET A 13 -45.64 -0.02 -10.92
N LEU A 14 -45.05 1.16 -10.91
CA LEU A 14 -43.75 1.42 -11.50
C LEU A 14 -42.72 0.64 -10.71
N ILE A 15 -42.42 -0.59 -11.17
CA ILE A 15 -41.21 -1.32 -10.79
C ILE A 15 -40.06 -0.60 -11.47
N ALA A 16 -39.49 0.39 -10.79
CA ALA A 16 -38.19 0.92 -11.20
C ALA A 16 -37.17 -0.21 -11.03
N PRO A 17 -36.48 -0.63 -12.10
CA PRO A 17 -35.35 -1.53 -11.90
C PRO A 17 -34.35 -0.75 -11.05
N TYR A 18 -34.10 -1.20 -9.83
CA TYR A 18 -32.89 -0.83 -9.08
C TYR A 18 -31.70 -1.35 -9.91
N LEU A 19 -31.25 -0.53 -10.84
CA LEU A 19 -29.91 -0.61 -11.38
C LEU A 19 -29.03 -0.34 -10.17
N GLY A 20 -28.67 -1.38 -9.44
CA GLY A 20 -27.56 -1.34 -8.53
C GLY A 20 -26.39 -0.86 -9.36
N LEU A 21 -26.02 0.42 -9.21
CA LEU A 21 -24.75 0.92 -9.65
C LEU A 21 -23.73 0.10 -8.83
N ALA A 22 -23.32 -1.02 -9.40
CA ALA A 22 -22.12 -1.71 -8.95
C ALA A 22 -21.04 -0.62 -9.02
N GLN A 23 -20.68 -0.07 -7.88
CA GLN A 23 -19.60 0.91 -7.78
C GLN A 23 -18.37 0.16 -8.28
N GLU A 24 -17.91 0.52 -9.50
CA GLU A 24 -16.75 -0.12 -10.11
C GLU A 24 -15.62 -0.01 -9.09
N GLU A 25 -15.20 -1.15 -8.55
CA GLU A 25 -14.15 -1.18 -7.52
C GLU A 25 -12.93 -0.48 -8.09
N LYS A 26 -12.52 0.65 -7.46
CA LYS A 26 -11.39 1.45 -7.92
C LYS A 26 -10.20 0.52 -8.16
N SER A 27 -9.72 0.46 -9.39
CA SER A 27 -8.59 -0.38 -9.82
C SER A 27 -7.28 -0.01 -9.10
N TYR A 28 -7.27 1.16 -8.47
CA TYR A 28 -6.12 1.75 -7.79
C TYR A 28 -6.52 2.20 -6.40
N GLN A 29 -5.57 2.02 -5.45
CA GLN A 29 -5.62 2.61 -4.12
C GLN A 29 -4.38 3.47 -3.95
N ALA A 30 -4.55 4.74 -3.60
CA ALA A 30 -3.44 5.65 -3.35
C ALA A 30 -2.96 5.54 -1.89
N PHE A 31 -1.64 5.65 -1.73
CA PHE A 31 -0.98 5.71 -0.43
C PHE A 31 0.02 6.85 -0.43
N TRP A 32 0.00 7.64 0.61
CA TRP A 32 1.10 8.53 0.95
C TRP A 32 2.14 7.73 1.73
N VAL A 33 3.39 7.89 1.34
CA VAL A 33 4.55 7.29 1.99
C VAL A 33 5.45 8.41 2.49
N HIS A 34 5.71 8.40 3.79
CA HIS A 34 6.77 9.18 4.41
C HIS A 34 7.95 8.25 4.67
N GLU A 35 9.15 8.63 4.23
CA GLU A 35 10.38 7.87 4.43
C GLU A 35 11.38 8.65 5.28
N ASP A 36 11.95 7.99 6.31
CA ASP A 36 13.10 8.48 7.06
C ASP A 36 14.30 7.55 6.88
N ILE A 37 15.44 8.11 6.48
CA ILE A 37 16.72 7.40 6.38
C ILE A 37 17.49 7.61 7.68
N VAL A 38 17.35 6.67 8.59
CA VAL A 38 17.91 6.74 9.95
C VAL A 38 19.42 6.55 9.95
N LYS A 39 20.14 7.41 10.69
CA LYS A 39 21.60 7.35 10.83
C LYS A 39 22.06 6.01 11.40
N PRO A 40 23.22 5.50 10.98
CA PRO A 40 23.82 4.34 11.63
C PRO A 40 23.99 4.60 13.15
N GLY A 41 23.59 3.62 13.96
CA GLY A 41 23.67 3.70 15.43
C GLY A 41 22.52 4.43 16.12
N MET A 42 21.65 5.14 15.39
CA MET A 42 20.54 5.90 15.96
C MET A 42 19.19 5.15 15.96
N ARG A 43 19.18 3.91 15.49
CA ARG A 43 17.96 3.12 15.35
C ARG A 43 17.15 3.04 16.64
N ASP A 44 17.77 2.68 17.74
CA ASP A 44 17.05 2.46 19.00
C ASP A 44 16.47 3.77 19.54
N THR A 45 17.19 4.88 19.37
CA THR A 45 16.72 6.22 19.71
C THR A 45 15.52 6.61 18.84
N TYR A 46 15.63 6.43 17.53
CA TYR A 46 14.55 6.71 16.57
C TYR A 46 13.29 5.91 16.88
N GLU A 47 13.44 4.58 17.06
CA GLU A 47 12.31 3.71 17.39
C GLU A 47 11.66 4.06 18.72
N LYS A 48 12.44 4.52 19.71
CA LYS A 48 11.90 4.99 21.00
C LYS A 48 11.02 6.23 20.79
N VAL A 49 11.48 7.21 20.04
CA VAL A 49 10.68 8.42 19.73
C VAL A 49 9.40 8.04 19.00
N THR A 50 9.48 7.14 18.02
CA THR A 50 8.30 6.65 17.28
C THR A 50 7.31 5.94 18.21
N LYS A 51 7.78 5.11 19.15
CA LYS A 51 6.91 4.47 20.15
C LYS A 51 6.24 5.49 21.08
N ASP A 52 6.97 6.54 21.47
CA ASP A 52 6.42 7.62 22.28
C ASP A 52 5.32 8.38 21.49
N LEU A 53 5.52 8.64 20.18
CA LEU A 53 4.50 9.22 19.31
C LEU A 53 3.26 8.32 19.20
N VAL A 54 3.45 7.01 18.94
CA VAL A 54 2.35 6.04 18.90
C VAL A 54 1.59 5.99 20.22
N ALA A 55 2.30 6.03 21.36
CA ALA A 55 1.69 6.04 22.67
C ALA A 55 0.85 7.32 22.90
N ALA A 56 1.38 8.49 22.52
CA ALA A 56 0.66 9.76 22.61
C ALA A 56 -0.60 9.77 21.71
N CYS A 57 -0.51 9.26 20.48
CA CYS A 57 -1.67 9.11 19.60
C CYS A 57 -2.75 8.21 20.22
N LYS A 58 -2.37 7.11 20.88
CA LYS A 58 -3.30 6.21 21.58
C LYS A 58 -3.91 6.87 22.82
N GLU A 59 -3.09 7.54 23.65
CA GLU A 59 -3.54 8.22 24.87
C GLU A 59 -4.59 9.29 24.55
N HIS A 60 -4.38 10.04 23.48
CA HIS A 60 -5.27 11.13 23.07
C HIS A 60 -6.33 10.71 22.05
N ASN A 61 -6.38 9.42 21.68
CA ASN A 61 -7.36 8.85 20.75
C ASN A 61 -7.44 9.63 19.42
N VAL A 62 -6.30 9.87 18.79
CA VAL A 62 -6.19 10.60 17.53
C VAL A 62 -6.94 9.84 16.43
N GLN A 63 -7.92 10.47 15.76
CA GLN A 63 -8.78 9.83 14.77
C GLN A 63 -8.44 10.20 13.32
N GLU A 64 -7.75 11.30 13.11
CA GLU A 64 -7.50 11.90 11.79
C GLU A 64 -6.32 11.26 11.06
N THR A 65 -5.55 10.38 11.70
CA THR A 65 -4.42 9.70 11.07
C THR A 65 -4.35 8.22 11.42
N GLN A 66 -3.75 7.45 10.52
CA GLN A 66 -3.35 6.07 10.74
C GLN A 66 -2.21 5.73 9.78
N TRP A 67 -1.31 4.86 10.19
CA TRP A 67 -0.23 4.39 9.32
C TRP A 67 0.21 2.98 9.67
N ILE A 68 0.71 2.26 8.66
CA ILE A 68 1.52 1.06 8.84
C ILE A 68 2.99 1.44 8.68
N THR A 69 3.87 0.71 9.35
CA THR A 69 5.31 0.97 9.30
C THR A 69 6.07 -0.23 8.76
N LEU A 70 6.97 0.04 7.83
CA LEU A 70 7.96 -0.90 7.32
C LEU A 70 9.36 -0.35 7.64
N ARG A 71 10.26 -1.22 8.12
CA ARG A 71 11.69 -0.91 8.21
C ARG A 71 12.46 -1.78 7.24
N THR A 72 13.29 -1.17 6.41
CA THR A 72 14.17 -1.89 5.48
C THR A 72 15.54 -2.19 6.10
N ASN A 73 16.30 -3.07 5.45
CA ASN A 73 17.62 -3.49 5.88
C ASN A 73 18.69 -2.36 5.82
N ASP A 74 18.44 -1.32 5.05
CA ASP A 74 19.26 -0.09 4.96
C ASP A 74 18.87 1.01 5.95
N ASN A 75 18.10 0.65 7.01
CA ASN A 75 17.56 1.56 8.02
C ASN A 75 16.62 2.66 7.48
N THR A 76 15.97 2.44 6.35
CA THR A 76 14.87 3.30 5.92
C THR A 76 13.59 2.87 6.62
N TYR A 77 12.88 3.81 7.22
CA TYR A 77 11.54 3.62 7.78
C TYR A 77 10.53 4.24 6.84
N MET A 78 9.52 3.47 6.50
CA MET A 78 8.43 3.90 5.60
C MET A 78 7.13 3.88 6.41
N TYR A 79 6.49 5.03 6.52
CA TYR A 79 5.17 5.18 7.10
C TYR A 79 4.17 5.33 5.97
N VAL A 80 3.25 4.39 5.89
CA VAL A 80 2.34 4.28 4.74
C VAL A 80 0.91 4.52 5.19
N THR A 81 0.31 5.58 4.67
CA THR A 81 -1.05 6.02 4.97
C THR A 81 -1.93 5.92 3.74
N THR A 82 -3.11 5.34 3.87
CA THR A 82 -4.11 5.34 2.79
C THR A 82 -4.67 6.75 2.59
N ILE A 83 -4.71 7.20 1.34
CA ILE A 83 -5.38 8.45 0.97
C ILE A 83 -6.45 8.19 -0.09
N ASN A 84 -7.54 8.95 -0.05
CA ASN A 84 -8.63 8.86 -1.02
C ASN A 84 -8.48 9.87 -2.16
N SER A 85 -7.79 10.97 -1.89
CA SER A 85 -7.48 12.04 -2.83
C SER A 85 -6.21 12.79 -2.41
N MET A 86 -5.66 13.61 -3.30
CA MET A 86 -4.53 14.49 -2.98
C MET A 86 -4.89 15.55 -1.92
N ALA A 87 -6.16 15.94 -1.81
CA ALA A 87 -6.62 16.86 -0.77
C ALA A 87 -6.49 16.30 0.66
N ASP A 88 -6.30 14.98 0.82
CA ASP A 88 -6.03 14.41 2.13
C ASP A 88 -4.65 14.81 2.67
N LEU A 89 -3.72 15.20 1.78
CA LEU A 89 -2.38 15.67 2.16
C LEU A 89 -2.39 17.10 2.75
N ASP A 90 -3.46 17.85 2.55
CA ASP A 90 -3.62 19.20 3.14
C ASP A 90 -4.12 19.14 4.59
N LYS A 91 -4.52 17.96 5.08
CA LYS A 91 -5.05 17.77 6.43
C LYS A 91 -3.92 17.65 7.44
N ASN A 92 -4.09 18.29 8.60
CA ASN A 92 -3.19 18.07 9.73
C ASN A 92 -3.54 16.74 10.43
N GLY A 93 -2.76 15.70 10.18
CA GLY A 93 -2.95 14.37 10.77
C GLY A 93 -2.68 14.30 12.28
N PHE A 94 -2.22 15.39 12.91
CA PHE A 94 -1.91 15.49 14.33
C PHE A 94 -2.61 16.67 15.02
N GLU A 95 -3.73 17.14 14.48
CA GLU A 95 -4.48 18.26 15.03
C GLU A 95 -4.93 17.97 16.47
N THR A 96 -5.61 16.85 16.69
CA THR A 96 -6.01 16.39 18.04
C THR A 96 -4.81 16.27 18.98
N LEU A 97 -3.67 15.77 18.50
CA LEU A 97 -2.47 15.62 19.32
C LEU A 97 -1.93 16.99 19.75
N SER A 98 -1.85 17.94 18.82
CA SER A 98 -1.44 19.33 19.12
C SER A 98 -2.36 20.00 20.13
N GLU A 99 -3.68 19.86 19.97
CA GLU A 99 -4.66 20.42 20.89
C GLU A 99 -4.59 19.83 22.30
N LYS A 100 -4.41 18.51 22.43
CA LYS A 100 -4.43 17.78 23.70
C LYS A 100 -3.12 17.85 24.47
N MET A 101 -1.99 17.73 23.79
CA MET A 101 -0.67 17.82 24.41
C MET A 101 -0.22 19.26 24.62
N GLY A 102 -0.67 20.18 23.76
CA GLY A 102 -0.14 21.53 23.58
C GLY A 102 1.03 21.56 22.61
N GLU A 103 1.13 22.64 21.84
CA GLU A 103 2.14 22.81 20.77
C GLU A 103 3.57 22.60 21.23
N ASP A 104 3.94 23.14 22.42
CA ASP A 104 5.30 23.03 22.97
C ASP A 104 5.71 21.57 23.19
N LYS A 105 4.83 20.74 23.75
CA LYS A 105 5.13 19.33 23.99
C LYS A 105 5.16 18.53 22.71
N MET A 106 4.28 18.84 21.76
CA MET A 106 4.27 18.21 20.45
C MET A 106 5.55 18.54 19.69
N ASN A 107 5.95 19.81 19.66
CA ASN A 107 7.20 20.24 19.03
C ASN A 107 8.41 19.55 19.67
N ALA A 108 8.49 19.53 21.00
CA ALA A 108 9.56 18.83 21.72
C ALA A 108 9.59 17.32 21.43
N LEU A 109 8.45 16.68 21.15
CA LEU A 109 8.41 15.28 20.71
C LEU A 109 9.01 15.11 19.30
N PHE A 110 8.63 15.96 18.35
CA PHE A 110 9.14 15.90 16.99
C PHE A 110 10.61 16.32 16.86
N GLU A 111 11.07 17.32 17.61
CA GLU A 111 12.48 17.73 17.65
C GLU A 111 13.42 16.58 18.03
N ARG A 112 12.95 15.60 18.80
CA ARG A 112 13.74 14.41 19.13
C ARG A 112 14.07 13.52 17.94
N TYR A 113 13.39 13.66 16.80
CA TYR A 113 13.74 12.98 15.57
C TYR A 113 14.93 13.61 14.85
N ASP A 114 15.16 14.92 14.97
CA ASP A 114 16.10 15.69 14.16
C ASP A 114 17.53 15.14 14.19
N GLU A 115 17.96 14.62 15.33
CA GLU A 115 19.29 14.02 15.46
C GLU A 115 19.38 12.59 14.91
N THR A 116 18.26 11.94 14.62
CA THR A 116 18.20 10.49 14.39
C THR A 116 18.24 10.08 12.93
N TYR A 117 17.86 10.93 11.99
CA TYR A 117 17.89 10.63 10.56
C TYR A 117 18.69 11.66 9.75
N ASN A 118 19.12 11.28 8.53
CA ASN A 118 19.86 12.14 7.63
C ASN A 118 19.01 12.81 6.57
N LYS A 119 17.96 12.10 6.15
CA LYS A 119 17.06 12.51 5.07
C LYS A 119 15.68 11.98 5.37
N HIS A 120 14.69 12.71 4.93
CA HIS A 120 13.32 12.28 4.85
C HIS A 120 12.72 12.70 3.51
N GLY A 121 11.59 12.15 3.17
CA GLY A 121 10.88 12.50 1.94
C GLY A 121 9.48 11.93 1.91
N ASP A 122 8.66 12.54 1.07
CA ASP A 122 7.25 12.22 0.94
C ASP A 122 6.92 11.96 -0.52
N TYR A 123 6.14 10.90 -0.76
CA TYR A 123 5.66 10.60 -2.10
C TYR A 123 4.38 9.78 -2.06
N VAL A 124 3.71 9.71 -3.20
CA VAL A 124 2.50 8.92 -3.39
C VAL A 124 2.79 7.71 -4.25
N ILE A 125 2.27 6.56 -3.86
CA ILE A 125 2.24 5.34 -4.69
C ILE A 125 0.81 4.88 -4.88
N TYR A 126 0.58 4.20 -6.00
CA TYR A 126 -0.73 3.65 -6.37
C TYR A 126 -0.67 2.14 -6.44
N LEU A 127 -1.31 1.45 -5.49
CA LEU A 127 -1.53 0.00 -5.60
C LEU A 127 -2.40 -0.28 -6.83
N ASN A 128 -1.86 -1.07 -7.75
CA ASN A 128 -2.56 -1.48 -8.95
C ASN A 128 -3.12 -2.90 -8.77
N LYS A 129 -4.41 -2.99 -8.44
CA LYS A 129 -5.10 -4.27 -8.25
C LYS A 129 -5.15 -5.15 -9.50
N LYS A 130 -5.16 -4.52 -10.69
CA LYS A 130 -5.19 -5.25 -11.96
C LYS A 130 -3.87 -5.96 -12.28
N LEU A 131 -2.75 -5.45 -11.77
CA LEU A 131 -1.42 -6.04 -11.95
C LEU A 131 -1.01 -6.94 -10.77
N SER A 132 -1.64 -6.81 -9.62
CA SER A 132 -1.36 -7.59 -8.41
C SER A 132 -2.00 -8.98 -8.47
N TYR A 133 -1.34 -9.98 -7.89
CA TYR A 133 -1.86 -11.34 -7.77
C TYR A 133 -2.06 -11.69 -6.30
N MET A 134 -3.29 -11.65 -5.83
CA MET A 134 -3.74 -12.05 -4.50
C MET A 134 -5.17 -12.60 -4.60
N PRO A 135 -5.37 -13.90 -4.85
CA PRO A 135 -6.69 -14.49 -5.10
C PRO A 135 -7.69 -14.32 -3.94
N GLY A 136 -7.20 -14.23 -2.70
CA GLY A 136 -8.01 -14.00 -1.50
C GLY A 136 -8.37 -12.53 -1.21
N GLY A 137 -8.09 -11.62 -2.16
CA GLY A 137 -8.22 -10.16 -1.96
C GLY A 137 -6.89 -9.49 -1.67
N VAL A 138 -6.75 -8.23 -2.11
CA VAL A 138 -5.51 -7.49 -1.95
C VAL A 138 -5.43 -6.87 -0.57
N SER A 139 -4.47 -7.34 0.25
CA SER A 139 -4.14 -6.81 1.57
C SER A 139 -2.69 -6.35 1.64
N GLN A 140 -2.40 -5.28 2.37
CA GLN A 140 -1.03 -4.83 2.65
C GLN A 140 -0.41 -5.57 3.84
N THR A 141 -1.23 -6.00 4.78
CA THR A 141 -0.84 -6.70 5.99
C THR A 141 -1.48 -8.07 6.02
N VAL A 142 -0.71 -9.10 5.70
CA VAL A 142 -1.11 -10.50 5.86
C VAL A 142 -0.65 -10.94 7.25
N GLU A 143 -1.55 -11.53 8.01
CA GLU A 143 -1.24 -12.01 9.37
C GLU A 143 -0.09 -13.01 9.35
N GLY A 144 0.87 -12.82 10.25
CA GLY A 144 2.08 -13.66 10.34
C GLY A 144 3.15 -13.35 9.30
N GLU A 145 2.82 -12.75 8.18
CA GLU A 145 3.78 -12.46 7.11
C GLU A 145 4.33 -11.03 7.25
N ASN A 146 5.29 -10.83 8.12
CA ASN A 146 5.88 -9.50 8.36
C ASN A 146 7.13 -9.20 7.52
N TYR A 147 7.75 -10.19 6.91
CA TYR A 147 8.89 -9.97 6.03
C TYR A 147 8.45 -9.51 4.64
N ARG A 148 9.20 -8.59 4.03
CA ARG A 148 8.94 -8.02 2.70
C ARG A 148 10.18 -8.07 1.84
N ILE A 149 9.99 -8.48 0.58
CA ILE A 149 10.92 -8.22 -0.50
C ILE A 149 10.20 -7.29 -1.47
N MET A 150 10.86 -6.21 -1.86
CA MET A 150 10.33 -5.17 -2.74
C MET A 150 11.29 -4.96 -3.91
N TYR A 151 10.83 -5.26 -5.12
CA TYR A 151 11.57 -5.05 -6.37
C TYR A 151 11.10 -3.74 -7.00
N TYR A 152 11.97 -2.75 -7.04
CA TYR A 152 11.72 -1.45 -7.67
C TYR A 152 12.21 -1.51 -9.12
N ASN A 153 11.29 -1.61 -10.05
CA ASN A 153 11.58 -1.64 -11.49
C ASN A 153 11.37 -0.24 -12.06
N TYR A 154 12.45 0.47 -12.36
CA TYR A 154 12.41 1.80 -12.95
C TYR A 154 12.16 1.69 -14.44
N VAL A 155 11.23 2.49 -14.96
CA VAL A 155 10.84 2.48 -16.36
C VAL A 155 10.94 3.88 -16.95
N THR A 156 11.28 3.95 -18.25
CA THR A 156 11.19 5.20 -19.02
C THR A 156 9.74 5.42 -19.47
N PRO A 157 9.34 6.65 -19.86
CA PRO A 157 8.02 6.90 -20.41
C PRO A 157 7.67 6.02 -21.64
N GLU A 158 8.68 5.72 -22.46
CA GLU A 158 8.55 4.82 -23.63
C GLU A 158 8.18 3.40 -23.22
N ASN A 159 8.77 2.91 -22.12
CA ASN A 159 8.64 1.52 -21.66
C ASN A 159 7.49 1.28 -20.67
N ASP A 160 6.86 2.34 -20.16
CA ASP A 160 5.81 2.25 -19.13
C ASP A 160 4.65 1.35 -19.54
N LYS A 161 4.15 1.50 -20.77
CA LYS A 161 3.07 0.67 -21.31
C LYS A 161 3.50 -0.79 -21.49
N GLY A 162 4.70 -1.02 -22.06
CA GLY A 162 5.22 -2.37 -22.27
C GLY A 162 5.42 -3.13 -20.96
N PHE A 163 5.95 -2.46 -19.93
CA PHE A 163 6.06 -3.02 -18.59
C PHE A 163 4.70 -3.45 -18.03
N ALA A 164 3.70 -2.55 -18.07
CA ALA A 164 2.37 -2.84 -17.56
C ALA A 164 1.68 -4.01 -18.30
N GLU A 165 1.81 -4.09 -19.63
CA GLU A 165 1.27 -5.21 -20.40
C GLU A 165 1.97 -6.54 -20.07
N THR A 166 3.28 -6.51 -19.87
CA THR A 166 4.03 -7.72 -19.46
C THR A 166 3.62 -8.15 -18.05
N MET A 167 3.41 -7.23 -17.11
CA MET A 167 2.90 -7.57 -15.78
C MET A 167 1.50 -8.20 -15.82
N LYS A 168 0.62 -7.82 -16.74
CA LYS A 168 -0.68 -8.50 -16.94
C LYS A 168 -0.49 -9.96 -17.38
N LYS A 169 0.44 -10.20 -18.30
CA LYS A 169 0.78 -11.58 -18.75
C LYS A 169 1.36 -12.39 -17.58
N ILE A 170 2.23 -11.81 -16.77
CA ILE A 170 2.76 -12.44 -15.55
C ILE A 170 1.62 -12.83 -14.62
N LYS A 171 0.70 -11.91 -14.33
CA LYS A 171 -0.47 -12.21 -13.49
C LYS A 171 -1.27 -13.39 -14.06
N ALA A 172 -1.56 -13.39 -15.35
CA ALA A 172 -2.28 -14.48 -16.01
C ALA A 172 -1.54 -15.83 -15.89
N ALA A 173 -0.19 -15.82 -15.97
CA ALA A 173 0.61 -17.01 -15.74
C ALA A 173 0.51 -17.52 -14.29
N PHE A 174 0.53 -16.61 -13.29
CA PHE A 174 0.32 -16.96 -11.89
C PHE A 174 -1.09 -17.54 -11.65
N GLU A 175 -2.11 -16.96 -12.26
CA GLU A 175 -3.50 -17.46 -12.21
C GLU A 175 -3.63 -18.85 -12.86
N LYS A 176 -3.08 -19.03 -14.06
CA LYS A 176 -3.08 -20.31 -14.81
C LYS A 176 -2.46 -21.45 -13.99
N ASN A 177 -1.36 -21.18 -13.32
CA ASN A 177 -0.61 -22.19 -12.57
C ASN A 177 -1.06 -22.29 -11.10
N ASN A 178 -2.08 -21.56 -10.65
CA ASN A 178 -2.54 -21.51 -9.25
C ASN A 178 -1.39 -21.28 -8.25
N SER A 179 -0.50 -20.34 -8.57
CA SER A 179 0.66 -20.03 -7.75
C SER A 179 0.27 -19.73 -6.29
N LYS A 180 1.06 -20.24 -5.36
CA LYS A 180 0.93 -19.94 -3.90
C LYS A 180 1.69 -18.69 -3.51
N MET A 181 2.52 -18.15 -4.38
CA MET A 181 3.24 -16.92 -4.18
C MET A 181 2.36 -15.73 -4.60
N HIS A 182 2.02 -14.87 -3.65
CA HIS A 182 1.21 -13.67 -3.89
C HIS A 182 2.11 -12.44 -3.98
N TYR A 183 1.71 -11.46 -4.80
CA TYR A 183 2.43 -10.20 -4.91
C TYR A 183 1.49 -9.01 -5.14
N ARG A 184 1.96 -7.84 -4.74
CA ARG A 184 1.31 -6.55 -4.96
C ARG A 184 2.18 -5.69 -5.86
N VAL A 185 1.54 -4.95 -6.75
CA VAL A 185 2.22 -4.01 -7.65
C VAL A 185 1.78 -2.60 -7.33
N TYR A 186 2.76 -1.75 -7.02
CA TYR A 186 2.55 -0.33 -6.82
C TYR A 186 3.26 0.44 -7.92
N LYS A 187 2.64 1.52 -8.40
CA LYS A 187 3.26 2.47 -9.33
C LYS A 187 3.55 3.76 -8.59
N SER A 188 4.73 4.34 -8.81
CA SER A 188 5.09 5.65 -8.27
C SER A 188 4.19 6.76 -8.84
N GLY A 189 3.97 7.80 -8.04
CA GLY A 189 3.17 8.96 -8.38
C GLY A 189 3.86 10.26 -8.00
N PHE A 190 3.09 11.19 -7.46
CA PHE A 190 3.58 12.50 -7.03
C PHE A 190 4.70 12.38 -5.99
N GLY A 191 5.69 13.27 -6.05
CA GLY A 191 6.82 13.34 -5.11
C GLY A 191 8.03 12.49 -5.53
N VAL A 192 7.95 11.68 -6.60
CA VAL A 192 9.05 10.84 -7.08
C VAL A 192 9.60 11.36 -8.40
N MET A 193 10.94 11.41 -8.52
CA MET A 193 11.59 11.66 -9.79
C MET A 193 11.64 10.38 -10.63
N GLY A 194 10.97 10.39 -11.79
CA GLY A 194 10.83 9.22 -12.67
C GLY A 194 9.72 8.28 -12.27
N THR A 195 9.57 7.19 -13.02
CA THR A 195 8.54 6.18 -12.79
C THR A 195 9.16 4.87 -12.35
N PHE A 196 8.65 4.28 -11.30
CA PHE A 196 8.94 2.89 -10.95
C PHE A 196 7.65 2.08 -10.72
N TYR A 197 7.76 0.78 -10.93
CA TYR A 197 6.83 -0.21 -10.43
C TYR A 197 7.50 -0.99 -9.30
N MET A 198 6.92 -0.95 -8.10
CA MET A 198 7.38 -1.75 -6.96
C MET A 198 6.53 -3.02 -6.87
N VAL A 199 7.16 -4.18 -7.02
CA VAL A 199 6.54 -5.49 -6.79
C VAL A 199 6.91 -5.93 -5.38
N ALA A 200 5.91 -6.03 -4.50
CA ALA A 200 6.10 -6.39 -3.10
C ALA A 200 5.57 -7.81 -2.81
N VAL A 201 6.42 -8.65 -2.27
CA VAL A 201 6.13 -10.00 -1.82
C VAL A 201 6.20 -10.05 -0.30
N ALA A 202 5.28 -10.80 0.33
CA ALA A 202 5.25 -11.01 1.77
C ALA A 202 5.55 -12.46 2.12
N SER A 203 6.18 -12.68 3.27
CA SER A 203 6.39 -13.99 3.87
C SER A 203 6.56 -13.86 5.40
N GLU A 204 6.60 -14.98 6.10
CA GLU A 204 6.86 -15.00 7.55
C GLU A 204 8.30 -14.58 7.87
N GLY A 205 9.23 -14.91 6.97
CA GLY A 205 10.65 -14.59 7.09
C GLY A 205 11.40 -14.85 5.80
N GLU A 206 12.70 -14.55 5.81
CA GLU A 206 13.55 -14.66 4.62
C GLU A 206 13.62 -16.10 4.08
N ALA A 207 13.80 -17.10 4.96
CA ALA A 207 13.89 -18.49 4.55
C ALA A 207 12.61 -19.00 3.86
N GLN A 208 11.43 -18.69 4.43
CA GLN A 208 10.14 -19.05 3.82
C GLN A 208 9.93 -18.30 2.50
N GLY A 209 10.34 -17.03 2.42
CA GLY A 209 10.26 -16.25 1.19
C GLY A 209 11.11 -16.86 0.07
N ALA A 210 12.34 -17.30 0.38
CA ALA A 210 13.22 -17.97 -0.57
C ALA A 210 12.61 -19.31 -1.02
N GLN A 211 12.18 -20.14 -0.08
CA GLN A 211 11.54 -21.43 -0.39
C GLN A 211 10.32 -21.25 -1.31
N ARG A 212 9.41 -20.33 -0.99
CA ARG A 212 8.24 -20.03 -1.85
C ARG A 212 8.65 -19.53 -3.25
N GLY A 213 9.75 -18.79 -3.33
CA GLY A 213 10.31 -18.34 -4.60
C GLY A 213 10.79 -19.50 -5.45
N ASP A 214 11.53 -20.44 -4.88
CA ASP A 214 12.04 -21.63 -5.54
C ASP A 214 10.89 -22.56 -5.99
N GLU A 215 9.94 -22.81 -5.10
CA GLU A 215 8.73 -23.61 -5.41
C GLU A 215 7.93 -23.00 -6.55
N ASN A 216 7.75 -21.67 -6.55
CA ASN A 216 7.05 -20.96 -7.62
C ASN A 216 7.82 -21.01 -8.94
N TRP A 217 9.14 -20.91 -8.89
CA TRP A 217 9.99 -21.03 -10.07
C TRP A 217 9.84 -22.41 -10.70
N GLU A 218 9.98 -23.49 -9.93
CA GLU A 218 9.83 -24.86 -10.43
C GLU A 218 8.42 -25.11 -10.99
N LEU A 219 7.39 -24.51 -10.37
CA LEU A 219 6.02 -24.65 -10.80
C LEU A 219 5.75 -24.03 -12.19
N MET A 220 6.39 -22.91 -12.50
CA MET A 220 5.98 -22.11 -13.66
C MET A 220 7.13 -21.52 -14.49
N LYS A 221 8.35 -22.03 -14.36
CA LYS A 221 9.55 -21.51 -15.05
C LYS A 221 9.39 -21.39 -16.57
N ASP A 222 8.67 -22.33 -17.22
CA ASP A 222 8.45 -22.35 -18.65
C ASP A 222 7.51 -21.20 -19.11
N ASP A 223 6.53 -20.82 -18.31
CA ASP A 223 5.64 -19.69 -18.56
C ASP A 223 6.29 -18.36 -18.08
N PHE A 224 6.94 -18.38 -16.93
CA PHE A 224 7.41 -17.18 -16.22
C PHE A 224 8.78 -16.69 -16.70
N GLY A 225 9.71 -17.56 -17.03
CA GLY A 225 11.06 -17.22 -17.48
C GLY A 225 11.08 -16.29 -18.71
N PRO A 226 10.35 -16.62 -19.80
CA PRO A 226 10.23 -15.74 -20.96
C PRO A 226 9.61 -14.37 -20.62
N LEU A 227 8.61 -14.35 -19.71
CA LEU A 227 7.95 -13.12 -19.28
C LEU A 227 8.86 -12.23 -18.43
N LEU A 228 9.71 -12.80 -17.55
CA LEU A 228 10.74 -12.05 -16.85
C LEU A 228 11.76 -11.45 -17.81
N SER A 229 12.17 -12.19 -18.82
CA SER A 229 13.07 -11.70 -19.87
C SER A 229 12.43 -10.54 -20.65
N GLU A 230 11.13 -10.60 -20.93
CA GLU A 230 10.38 -9.50 -21.57
C GLU A 230 10.29 -8.30 -20.64
N LEU A 231 9.96 -8.51 -19.35
CA LEU A 231 9.85 -7.45 -18.35
C LEU A 231 11.17 -6.66 -18.21
N ASN A 232 12.29 -7.37 -18.19
CA ASN A 232 13.62 -6.78 -18.10
C ASN A 232 13.96 -5.86 -19.27
N LYS A 233 13.41 -6.09 -20.47
CA LYS A 233 13.60 -5.18 -21.62
C LYS A 233 12.94 -3.83 -21.41
N HIS A 234 11.90 -3.76 -20.57
CA HIS A 234 11.20 -2.53 -20.22
C HIS A 234 11.74 -1.86 -18.95
N THR A 235 12.67 -2.52 -18.25
CA THR A 235 13.24 -2.03 -16.99
C THR A 235 14.60 -1.39 -17.25
N SER A 236 14.73 -0.10 -16.94
CA SER A 236 15.99 0.65 -17.09
C SER A 236 16.97 0.42 -15.93
N LYS A 237 16.43 0.17 -14.74
CA LYS A 237 17.15 -0.13 -13.49
C LYS A 237 16.25 -0.96 -12.59
N MET A 238 16.82 -1.88 -11.82
CA MET A 238 16.12 -2.59 -10.76
C MET A 238 16.90 -2.45 -9.44
N ASP A 239 16.17 -2.07 -8.39
CA ASP A 239 16.67 -2.11 -7.02
C ASP A 239 15.84 -3.09 -6.21
N GLU A 240 16.47 -3.79 -5.28
CA GLU A 240 15.81 -4.67 -4.32
C GLU A 240 15.95 -4.09 -2.92
N LYS A 241 14.84 -3.97 -2.20
CA LYS A 241 14.83 -3.67 -0.77
C LYS A 241 14.16 -4.82 -0.02
N ARG A 242 14.73 -5.18 1.12
CA ARG A 242 14.17 -6.16 2.06
C ARG A 242 13.85 -5.47 3.37
N GLY A 243 12.84 -5.94 4.07
CA GLY A 243 12.45 -5.29 5.32
C GLY A 243 11.41 -6.08 6.10
N TRP A 244 10.99 -5.47 7.19
CA TRP A 244 10.00 -6.04 8.11
C TRP A 244 8.94 -5.03 8.43
N MET A 245 7.69 -5.46 8.38
CA MET A 245 6.60 -4.70 8.96
C MET A 245 6.86 -4.53 10.46
N ARG A 246 6.54 -3.34 10.97
CA ARG A 246 6.74 -2.96 12.38
C ARG A 246 5.39 -2.53 12.98
N PRO A 247 4.55 -3.51 13.37
CA PRO A 247 3.26 -3.20 14.00
C PRO A 247 3.39 -2.40 15.29
N ASP A 248 4.54 -2.53 15.99
CA ASP A 248 4.88 -1.79 17.21
C ASP A 248 5.15 -0.30 16.98
N LEU A 249 5.42 0.09 15.72
CA LEU A 249 5.63 1.48 15.28
C LEU A 249 4.47 2.00 14.40
N ALA A 250 3.45 1.19 14.19
CA ALA A 250 2.25 1.54 13.44
C ALA A 250 1.19 2.15 14.37
N TYR A 251 0.30 2.95 13.79
CA TYR A 251 -0.84 3.50 14.50
C TYR A 251 -2.15 3.27 13.74
N LYS A 252 -3.15 2.83 14.47
CA LYS A 252 -4.54 2.77 14.04
C LYS A 252 -5.41 3.28 15.18
N PRO A 253 -6.36 4.19 14.93
CA PRO A 253 -7.35 4.61 15.91
C PRO A 253 -8.11 3.40 16.51
N ALA A 254 -8.52 3.54 17.77
CA ALA A 254 -9.48 2.61 18.35
C ALA A 254 -10.84 2.80 17.69
N GLU A 255 -11.58 1.68 17.49
CA GLU A 255 -12.94 1.69 16.97
C GLU A 255 -13.92 2.26 17.99
#